data_8bf17f65047b8e920f32cfae881a8e8b
#
_entry.id   8bf17f65047b8e920f32cfae881a8e8b
#
_cell.length_a   1.000
_cell.length_b   1.000
_cell.length_c   1.000
_cell.angle_alpha   90.00
_cell.angle_beta   90.00
_cell.angle_gamma   90.00
#
_symmetry.space_group_name_H-M   'P 1'
#
loop_
_entity.id
_entity.type
_entity.pdbx_description
1 polymer ?
#
loop_
_entity_poly.entity_id
_entity_poly.type
_entity_poly.pdbx_seq_one_letter_code
_entity_poly.pdbx_strand_id
1 'polypeptide(L)'
;MKEKAGYLVLTGNIFDNAVIKVSVIDEEFRKRFFSDDPDVFEGKAAVFEGPEDYHARIEDPSLGIDEKTVLVIRNCGPVGYPGSAEVVNMQPPAALIKQGIKALPTMGDGRQSGTSGSPSILNVTPEAAVGGGLALLKHGDRIRIDLKTRRVDVLIPEAELAARRAAWTPPKLVNKTPWEEIYRNSVGQLGTGACLEPATLYLNILETRGESRHNH
;
A
#
# COMPACT_ATOMS: atom_id res chain seq x y z
N MET A 1 -27.02 -9.33 6.37
CA MET A 1 -25.65 -9.05 5.87
C MET A 1 -25.77 -8.25 4.58
N LYS A 2 -24.91 -7.26 4.32
CA LYS A 2 -24.87 -6.58 3.03
C LYS A 2 -24.26 -7.54 2.01
N GLU A 3 -24.86 -7.68 0.84
CA GLU A 3 -24.30 -8.50 -0.27
C GLU A 3 -22.94 -7.98 -0.77
N LYS A 4 -22.66 -6.67 -0.57
CA LYS A 4 -21.37 -6.04 -0.90
C LYS A 4 -20.79 -5.41 0.36
N ALA A 5 -19.63 -5.89 0.78
CA ALA A 5 -18.96 -5.46 2.01
C ALA A 5 -18.33 -4.06 1.93
N GLY A 6 -18.22 -3.46 0.74
CA GLY A 6 -17.55 -2.16 0.54
C GLY A 6 -16.02 -2.25 0.51
N TYR A 7 -15.46 -3.43 0.36
CA TYR A 7 -14.04 -3.71 0.15
C TYR A 7 -13.83 -4.58 -1.08
N LEU A 8 -12.74 -4.33 -1.80
CA LEU A 8 -12.26 -5.20 -2.88
C LEU A 8 -10.82 -5.63 -2.59
N VAL A 9 -10.53 -6.88 -2.92
CA VAL A 9 -9.15 -7.34 -3.08
C VAL A 9 -8.75 -7.08 -4.52
N LEU A 10 -7.61 -6.44 -4.69
CA LEU A 10 -7.03 -6.06 -5.98
C LEU A 10 -5.78 -6.91 -6.25
N THR A 11 -5.51 -7.15 -7.53
CA THR A 11 -4.27 -7.75 -8.03
C THR A 11 -3.68 -6.85 -9.11
N GLY A 12 -2.47 -7.13 -9.60
CA GLY A 12 -1.89 -6.35 -10.69
C GLY A 12 -0.49 -6.79 -11.07
N ASN A 13 0.14 -6.05 -11.99
CA ASN A 13 1.50 -6.35 -12.40
C ASN A 13 2.58 -5.85 -11.41
N ILE A 14 2.16 -5.10 -10.39
CA ILE A 14 3.04 -4.54 -9.34
C ILE A 14 2.76 -5.11 -7.94
N PHE A 15 1.81 -6.03 -7.80
CA PHE A 15 1.58 -6.73 -6.54
C PHE A 15 0.68 -7.96 -6.73
N ASP A 16 0.78 -8.90 -5.80
CA ASP A 16 -0.03 -10.11 -5.80
C ASP A 16 -1.44 -9.82 -5.27
N ASN A 17 -1.52 -9.03 -4.21
CA ASN A 17 -2.77 -8.57 -3.64
C ASN A 17 -2.63 -7.26 -2.85
N ALA A 18 -3.75 -6.55 -2.78
CA ALA A 18 -3.96 -5.35 -1.98
C ALA A 18 -5.44 -5.22 -1.64
N VAL A 19 -5.79 -4.31 -0.74
CA VAL A 19 -7.19 -4.06 -0.36
C VAL A 19 -7.54 -2.61 -0.62
N ILE A 20 -8.72 -2.35 -1.20
CA ILE A 20 -9.31 -1.01 -1.27
C ILE A 20 -10.68 -0.98 -0.60
N LYS A 21 -10.94 0.08 0.17
CA LYS A 21 -12.26 0.40 0.73
C LYS A 21 -13.06 1.22 -0.29
N VAL A 22 -13.94 0.57 -1.04
CA VAL A 22 -14.73 1.24 -2.09
C VAL A 22 -15.92 2.03 -1.55
N SER A 23 -16.34 1.80 -0.31
CA SER A 23 -17.47 2.51 0.31
C SER A 23 -17.17 3.99 0.57
N VAL A 24 -15.94 4.43 0.48
CA VAL A 24 -15.53 5.85 0.61
C VAL A 24 -15.38 6.57 -0.74
N ILE A 25 -15.52 5.85 -1.84
CA ILE A 25 -15.49 6.42 -3.19
C ILE A 25 -16.88 6.95 -3.49
N ASP A 26 -17.10 8.22 -3.23
CA ASP A 26 -18.36 8.89 -3.49
C ASP A 26 -18.52 9.30 -4.96
N GLU A 27 -19.70 9.82 -5.31
CA GLU A 27 -19.98 10.27 -6.69
C GLU A 27 -19.14 11.46 -7.12
N GLU A 28 -18.80 12.36 -6.19
CA GLU A 28 -17.97 13.53 -6.49
C GLU A 28 -16.55 13.08 -6.86
N PHE A 29 -15.98 12.15 -6.08
CA PHE A 29 -14.69 11.55 -6.39
C PHE A 29 -14.72 10.85 -7.75
N ARG A 30 -15.77 10.04 -8.03
CA ARG A 30 -15.92 9.36 -9.31
C ARG A 30 -15.97 10.33 -10.48
N LYS A 31 -16.80 11.38 -10.42
CA LYS A 31 -16.89 12.39 -11.46
C LYS A 31 -15.59 13.15 -11.72
N ARG A 32 -14.77 13.31 -10.69
CA ARG A 32 -13.53 14.08 -10.77
C ARG A 32 -12.35 13.24 -11.29
N PHE A 33 -12.23 12.00 -10.83
CA PHE A 33 -11.03 11.18 -11.06
C PHE A 33 -11.24 10.04 -12.04
N PHE A 34 -12.45 9.53 -12.18
CA PHE A 34 -12.71 8.48 -13.15
C PHE A 34 -12.97 9.08 -14.53
N SER A 35 -12.49 8.38 -15.57
CA SER A 35 -12.69 8.74 -16.98
C SER A 35 -14.10 8.39 -17.45
N ASP A 36 -14.28 8.15 -18.75
CA ASP A 36 -15.55 7.71 -19.35
C ASP A 36 -16.10 6.40 -18.73
N ASP A 37 -15.23 5.54 -18.19
CA ASP A 37 -15.62 4.37 -17.39
C ASP A 37 -15.65 4.75 -15.90
N PRO A 38 -16.80 4.63 -15.22
CA PRO A 38 -16.95 5.03 -13.81
C PRO A 38 -16.20 4.15 -12.82
N ASP A 39 -15.57 3.09 -13.27
CA ASP A 39 -14.80 2.16 -12.44
C ASP A 39 -13.31 2.15 -12.77
N VAL A 40 -12.86 2.99 -13.72
CA VAL A 40 -11.45 3.06 -14.15
C VAL A 40 -10.86 4.45 -13.87
N PHE A 41 -9.71 4.45 -13.21
CA PHE A 41 -8.88 5.64 -13.00
C PHE A 41 -7.48 5.41 -13.56
N GLU A 42 -6.95 6.41 -14.27
CA GLU A 42 -5.54 6.44 -14.66
C GLU A 42 -4.88 7.70 -14.16
N GLY A 43 -3.72 7.56 -13.52
CA GLY A 43 -2.98 8.68 -12.96
C GLY A 43 -1.48 8.46 -12.97
N LYS A 44 -0.73 9.53 -12.65
CA LYS A 44 0.71 9.47 -12.47
C LYS A 44 1.06 9.17 -11.02
N ALA A 45 2.04 8.32 -10.79
CA ALA A 45 2.57 8.04 -9.47
C ALA A 45 3.41 9.19 -8.93
N ALA A 46 3.11 9.66 -7.71
CA ALA A 46 4.04 10.40 -6.89
C ALA A 46 4.54 9.48 -5.77
N VAL A 47 5.80 9.07 -5.84
CA VAL A 47 6.35 8.01 -4.98
C VAL A 47 7.12 8.60 -3.81
N PHE A 48 6.84 8.10 -2.60
CA PHE A 48 7.46 8.48 -1.33
C PHE A 48 8.05 7.26 -0.61
N GLU A 49 9.24 7.46 -0.05
CA GLU A 49 10.02 6.43 0.68
C GLU A 49 9.70 6.40 2.16
N GLY A 50 8.44 6.28 2.50
CA GLY A 50 7.98 6.29 3.89
C GLY A 50 7.42 7.63 4.36
N PRO A 51 6.95 7.69 5.62
CA PRO A 51 6.24 8.86 6.15
C PRO A 51 7.11 10.11 6.21
N GLU A 52 8.36 9.97 6.55
CA GLU A 52 9.29 11.10 6.69
C GLU A 52 9.54 11.78 5.34
N ASP A 53 9.74 10.98 4.29
CA ASP A 53 9.91 11.48 2.93
C ASP A 53 8.63 12.12 2.39
N TYR A 54 7.48 11.52 2.67
CA TYR A 54 6.18 12.11 2.32
C TYR A 54 6.02 13.50 2.97
N HIS A 55 6.23 13.63 4.28
CA HIS A 55 6.08 14.90 4.97
C HIS A 55 7.09 15.95 4.50
N ALA A 56 8.30 15.54 4.14
CA ALA A 56 9.33 16.45 3.64
C ALA A 56 9.03 16.99 2.25
N ARG A 57 8.36 16.21 1.38
CA ARG A 57 8.25 16.51 -0.05
C ARG A 57 6.84 16.74 -0.58
N ILE A 58 5.79 16.47 0.18
CA ILE A 58 4.41 16.57 -0.34
C ILE A 58 4.08 17.97 -0.89
N GLU A 59 4.68 19.01 -0.34
CA GLU A 59 4.48 20.39 -0.76
C GLU A 59 5.48 20.86 -1.85
N ASP A 60 6.37 19.97 -2.33
CA ASP A 60 7.35 20.31 -3.35
C ASP A 60 6.68 20.42 -4.74
N PRO A 61 6.67 21.63 -5.37
CA PRO A 61 6.03 21.81 -6.66
C PRO A 61 6.70 21.01 -7.79
N SER A 62 7.97 20.64 -7.61
CA SER A 62 8.72 19.88 -8.62
C SER A 62 8.17 18.47 -8.82
N LEU A 63 7.42 17.93 -7.85
CA LEU A 63 6.73 16.66 -8.00
C LEU A 63 5.57 16.72 -8.99
N GLY A 64 5.10 17.91 -9.38
CA GLY A 64 4.02 18.06 -10.34
C GLY A 64 2.74 17.33 -9.96
N ILE A 65 2.42 17.30 -8.65
CA ILE A 65 1.22 16.64 -8.13
C ILE A 65 0.00 17.45 -8.56
N ASP A 66 -0.91 16.79 -9.26
CA ASP A 66 -2.15 17.33 -9.78
C ASP A 66 -3.35 16.45 -9.37
N GLU A 67 -4.55 16.83 -9.85
CA GLU A 67 -5.78 16.08 -9.59
C GLU A 67 -5.81 14.65 -10.14
N LYS A 68 -4.89 14.31 -11.06
CA LYS A 68 -4.75 12.97 -11.65
C LYS A 68 -3.53 12.22 -11.12
N THR A 69 -3.07 12.58 -9.95
CA THR A 69 -1.93 11.94 -9.31
C THR A 69 -2.39 10.83 -8.37
N VAL A 70 -1.71 9.70 -8.39
CA VAL A 70 -1.79 8.64 -7.36
C VAL A 70 -0.63 8.84 -6.40
N LEU A 71 -0.91 9.14 -5.15
CA LEU A 71 0.12 9.21 -4.11
C LEU A 71 0.51 7.80 -3.71
N VAL A 72 1.79 7.46 -3.82
CA VAL A 72 2.30 6.13 -3.50
C VAL A 72 3.30 6.23 -2.37
N ILE A 73 3.08 5.46 -1.29
CA ILE A 73 4.03 5.35 -0.18
C ILE A 73 4.48 3.91 -0.06
N ARG A 74 5.79 3.70 0.11
CA ARG A 74 6.39 2.37 0.18
C ARG A 74 7.35 2.23 1.35
N ASN A 75 7.82 1.01 1.60
CA ASN A 75 8.63 0.65 2.77
C ASN A 75 7.90 0.89 4.11
N CYS A 76 6.58 0.76 4.10
CA CYS A 76 5.70 0.94 5.26
C CYS A 76 5.01 -0.36 5.68
N GLY A 77 5.32 -1.48 5.02
CA GLY A 77 4.83 -2.80 5.38
C GLY A 77 5.50 -3.36 6.64
N PRO A 78 5.17 -4.61 7.00
CA PRO A 78 5.64 -5.23 8.24
C PRO A 78 7.16 -5.20 8.43
N VAL A 79 7.92 -5.50 7.38
CA VAL A 79 9.39 -5.51 7.41
C VAL A 79 9.95 -4.10 7.25
N GLY A 80 9.42 -3.30 6.33
CA GLY A 80 9.89 -1.95 6.04
C GLY A 80 9.73 -1.02 7.24
N TYR A 81 8.56 -1.07 7.87
CA TYR A 81 8.22 -0.27 9.04
C TYR A 81 7.59 -1.18 10.10
N PRO A 82 8.36 -1.64 11.10
CA PRO A 82 7.88 -2.58 12.12
C PRO A 82 6.56 -2.14 12.75
N GLY A 83 5.57 -3.03 12.72
CA GLY A 83 4.20 -2.72 13.15
C GLY A 83 3.28 -2.20 12.05
N SER A 84 3.78 -2.00 10.82
CA SER A 84 2.98 -1.57 9.66
C SER A 84 2.21 -0.27 9.90
N ALA A 85 2.85 0.86 9.64
CA ALA A 85 2.34 2.19 9.97
C ALA A 85 1.01 2.53 9.26
N GLU A 86 0.16 3.30 9.91
CA GLU A 86 -1.10 3.84 9.37
C GLU A 86 -0.86 5.09 8.50
N VAL A 87 -0.15 4.95 7.38
CA VAL A 87 0.36 6.08 6.60
C VAL A 87 -0.17 6.15 5.16
N VAL A 88 -1.01 5.19 4.74
CA VAL A 88 -1.48 5.14 3.35
C VAL A 88 -2.58 6.19 3.06
N ASN A 89 -3.11 6.85 4.07
CA ASN A 89 -4.12 7.92 3.95
C ASN A 89 -3.48 9.32 3.77
N MET A 90 -2.53 9.44 2.86
CA MET A 90 -1.85 10.70 2.55
C MET A 90 -2.81 11.80 2.11
N GLN A 91 -2.53 13.04 2.53
CA GLN A 91 -3.27 14.21 2.10
C GLN A 91 -2.65 14.81 0.83
N PRO A 92 -3.45 15.42 -0.06
CA PRO A 92 -2.93 16.20 -1.18
C PRO A 92 -2.12 17.42 -0.69
N PRO A 93 -1.26 18.01 -1.55
CA PRO A 93 -0.63 19.29 -1.25
C PRO A 93 -1.65 20.39 -0.91
N ALA A 94 -1.27 21.32 -0.05
CA ALA A 94 -2.15 22.42 0.38
C ALA A 94 -2.71 23.25 -0.78
N ALA A 95 -1.98 23.37 -1.87
CA ALA A 95 -2.44 24.05 -3.08
C ALA A 95 -3.69 23.40 -3.69
N LEU A 96 -3.73 22.05 -3.76
CA LEU A 96 -4.89 21.31 -4.26
C LEU A 96 -6.05 21.36 -3.27
N ILE A 97 -5.78 21.28 -1.98
CA ILE A 97 -6.81 21.39 -0.93
C ILE A 97 -7.53 22.75 -1.02
N LYS A 98 -6.80 23.85 -1.25
CA LYS A 98 -7.35 25.19 -1.46
C LYS A 98 -8.23 25.29 -2.73
N GLN A 99 -7.99 24.44 -3.71
CA GLN A 99 -8.82 24.31 -4.92
C GLN A 99 -10.04 23.39 -4.73
N GLY A 100 -10.23 22.86 -3.50
CA GLY A 100 -11.33 21.95 -3.17
C GLY A 100 -11.04 20.47 -3.41
N ILE A 101 -9.82 20.10 -3.80
CA ILE A 101 -9.40 18.71 -3.98
C ILE A 101 -8.88 18.18 -2.64
N LYS A 102 -9.77 17.62 -1.83
CA LYS A 102 -9.50 17.19 -0.45
C LYS A 102 -8.90 15.80 -0.34
N ALA A 103 -8.96 14.99 -1.39
CA ALA A 103 -8.42 13.64 -1.44
C ALA A 103 -7.93 13.31 -2.84
N LEU A 104 -6.81 12.58 -2.91
CA LEU A 104 -6.29 11.90 -4.09
C LEU A 104 -6.33 10.40 -3.86
N PRO A 105 -6.32 9.57 -4.92
CA PRO A 105 -6.07 8.15 -4.75
C PRO A 105 -4.71 7.93 -4.10
N THR A 106 -4.67 7.04 -3.11
CA THR A 106 -3.41 6.68 -2.44
C THR A 106 -3.16 5.19 -2.54
N MET A 107 -1.90 4.78 -2.51
CA MET A 107 -1.51 3.38 -2.54
C MET A 107 -0.26 3.16 -1.68
N GLY A 108 -0.21 2.04 -0.96
CA GLY A 108 0.96 1.70 -0.17
C GLY A 108 0.94 0.32 0.44
N ASP A 109 2.13 -0.11 0.87
CA ASP A 109 2.34 -1.37 1.58
C ASP A 109 2.11 -1.27 3.10
N GLY A 110 1.84 -0.07 3.60
CA GLY A 110 1.34 0.15 4.95
C GLY A 110 -0.18 -0.04 5.05
N ARG A 111 -0.74 0.32 6.19
CA ARG A 111 -2.18 0.28 6.46
C ARG A 111 -2.78 1.69 6.55
N GLN A 112 -4.09 1.76 6.65
CA GLN A 112 -4.87 2.98 6.81
C GLN A 112 -5.70 2.88 8.08
N SER A 113 -5.92 4.00 8.75
CA SER A 113 -6.89 4.07 9.85
C SER A 113 -8.29 3.68 9.36
N GLY A 114 -9.00 2.89 10.17
CA GLY A 114 -10.37 2.46 9.85
C GLY A 114 -11.37 3.61 9.71
N THR A 115 -11.06 4.79 10.28
CA THR A 115 -11.87 6.01 10.19
C THR A 115 -11.55 6.87 8.98
N SER A 116 -10.49 6.58 8.23
CA SER A 116 -10.12 7.36 7.06
C SER A 116 -11.18 7.25 5.96
N GLY A 117 -11.54 8.40 5.38
CA GLY A 117 -12.46 8.53 4.24
C GLY A 117 -11.78 8.57 2.88
N SER A 118 -10.45 8.44 2.80
CA SER A 118 -9.73 8.49 1.52
C SER A 118 -9.80 7.15 0.77
N PRO A 119 -9.87 7.16 -0.56
CA PRO A 119 -9.87 5.98 -1.41
C PRO A 119 -8.45 5.42 -1.54
N SER A 120 -8.04 4.64 -0.55
CA SER A 120 -6.69 4.12 -0.43
C SER A 120 -6.62 2.64 -0.79
N ILE A 121 -5.63 2.29 -1.59
CA ILE A 121 -5.16 0.93 -1.82
C ILE A 121 -4.09 0.64 -0.79
N LEU A 122 -4.37 -0.25 0.13
CA LEU A 122 -3.55 -0.53 1.32
C LEU A 122 -3.12 -1.99 1.38
N ASN A 123 -2.17 -2.27 2.26
CA ASN A 123 -1.66 -3.61 2.49
C ASN A 123 -1.13 -4.28 1.22
N VAL A 124 -0.49 -3.50 0.34
CA VAL A 124 0.09 -4.04 -0.90
C VAL A 124 1.13 -5.11 -0.57
N THR A 125 0.97 -6.27 -1.16
CA THR A 125 1.80 -7.46 -0.90
C THR A 125 2.26 -8.11 -2.20
N PRO A 126 3.55 -8.53 -2.28
CA PRO A 126 4.63 -8.33 -1.30
C PRO A 126 4.98 -6.85 -1.11
N GLU A 127 5.39 -6.48 0.13
CA GLU A 127 5.81 -5.11 0.42
C GLU A 127 7.10 -4.70 -0.31
N ALA A 128 7.34 -3.41 -0.48
CA ALA A 128 8.51 -2.89 -1.20
C ALA A 128 9.84 -3.29 -0.55
N ALA A 129 9.89 -3.33 0.77
CA ALA A 129 11.12 -3.64 1.53
C ALA A 129 11.66 -5.04 1.26
N VAL A 130 10.83 -5.97 0.78
CA VAL A 130 11.23 -7.33 0.39
C VAL A 130 11.24 -7.55 -1.13
N GLY A 131 11.18 -6.48 -1.92
CA GLY A 131 11.22 -6.53 -3.37
C GLY A 131 9.86 -6.68 -4.04
N GLY A 132 8.77 -6.39 -3.34
CA GLY A 132 7.44 -6.27 -3.93
C GLY A 132 7.41 -5.18 -5.00
N GLY A 133 6.42 -5.24 -5.89
CA GLY A 133 6.41 -4.40 -7.09
C GLY A 133 6.30 -2.90 -6.83
N LEU A 134 5.83 -2.44 -5.67
CA LEU A 134 5.92 -1.02 -5.31
C LEU A 134 7.36 -0.51 -5.30
N ALA A 135 8.34 -1.38 -4.99
CA ALA A 135 9.76 -1.03 -5.06
C ALA A 135 10.22 -0.65 -6.47
N LEU A 136 9.50 -1.09 -7.49
CA LEU A 136 9.84 -0.88 -8.90
C LEU A 136 9.22 0.40 -9.49
N LEU A 137 8.24 0.99 -8.80
CA LEU A 137 7.60 2.22 -9.26
C LEU A 137 8.57 3.40 -9.21
N LYS A 138 8.49 4.24 -10.23
CA LYS A 138 9.19 5.52 -10.30
C LYS A 138 8.18 6.66 -10.28
N HIS A 139 8.62 7.81 -9.81
CA HIS A 139 7.84 9.04 -9.93
C HIS A 139 7.49 9.31 -11.39
N GLY A 140 6.24 9.65 -11.68
CA GLY A 140 5.73 9.89 -13.03
C GLY A 140 5.24 8.65 -13.78
N ASP A 141 5.46 7.42 -13.27
CA ASP A 141 4.89 6.22 -13.90
C ASP A 141 3.37 6.32 -13.95
N ARG A 142 2.79 5.92 -15.08
CA ARG A 142 1.33 5.85 -15.20
C ARG A 142 0.80 4.57 -14.57
N ILE A 143 -0.23 4.73 -13.77
CA ILE A 143 -0.93 3.63 -13.09
C ILE A 143 -2.38 3.63 -13.56
N ARG A 144 -2.89 2.45 -13.91
CA ARG A 144 -4.31 2.19 -14.18
C ARG A 144 -4.91 1.41 -13.02
N ILE A 145 -5.98 1.92 -12.46
CA ILE A 145 -6.78 1.28 -11.40
C ILE A 145 -8.13 0.96 -12.01
N ASP A 146 -8.49 -0.32 -12.08
CA ASP A 146 -9.73 -0.82 -12.63
C ASP A 146 -10.46 -1.61 -11.53
N LEU A 147 -11.50 -0.99 -10.97
CA LEU A 147 -12.28 -1.57 -9.87
C LEU A 147 -13.20 -2.70 -10.34
N LYS A 148 -13.60 -2.70 -11.61
CA LYS A 148 -14.48 -3.72 -12.20
C LYS A 148 -13.74 -5.03 -12.37
N THR A 149 -12.54 -4.99 -12.95
CA THR A 149 -11.67 -6.15 -13.10
C THR A 149 -10.81 -6.43 -11.89
N ARG A 150 -10.84 -5.52 -10.88
CA ARG A 150 -10.05 -5.57 -9.64
C ARG A 150 -8.55 -5.61 -9.90
N ARG A 151 -8.09 -4.78 -10.85
CA ARG A 151 -6.69 -4.74 -11.25
C ARG A 151 -6.08 -3.36 -11.05
N VAL A 152 -4.79 -3.38 -10.72
CA VAL A 152 -3.96 -2.18 -10.68
C VAL A 152 -2.66 -2.50 -11.40
N ASP A 153 -2.42 -1.80 -12.50
CA ASP A 153 -1.27 -2.07 -13.35
C ASP A 153 -0.47 -0.78 -13.58
N VAL A 154 0.86 -0.88 -13.51
CA VAL A 154 1.73 0.16 -14.05
C VAL A 154 1.80 0.00 -15.56
N LEU A 155 1.63 1.12 -16.28
CA LEU A 155 1.56 1.13 -17.74
C LEU A 155 2.95 1.37 -18.36
N ILE A 156 3.87 0.43 -18.11
CA ILE A 156 5.21 0.39 -18.70
C ILE A 156 5.43 -0.93 -19.44
N PRO A 157 6.35 -1.01 -20.40
CA PRO A 157 6.67 -2.27 -21.06
C PRO A 157 7.13 -3.34 -20.07
N GLU A 158 6.74 -4.59 -20.29
CA GLU A 158 7.13 -5.73 -19.44
C GLU A 158 8.65 -5.86 -19.34
N ALA A 159 9.38 -5.61 -20.44
CA ALA A 159 10.85 -5.64 -20.44
C ALA A 159 11.45 -4.57 -19.50
N GLU A 160 10.82 -3.40 -19.39
CA GLU A 160 11.26 -2.37 -18.46
C GLU A 160 10.98 -2.78 -17.02
N LEU A 161 9.79 -3.33 -16.74
CA LEU A 161 9.45 -3.84 -15.41
C LEU A 161 10.44 -4.93 -14.97
N ALA A 162 10.76 -5.86 -15.86
CA ALA A 162 11.76 -6.91 -15.64
C ALA A 162 13.16 -6.34 -15.37
N ALA A 163 13.58 -5.33 -16.14
CA ALA A 163 14.85 -4.65 -15.94
C ALA A 163 14.92 -3.93 -14.59
N ARG A 164 13.84 -3.25 -14.19
CA ARG A 164 13.76 -2.60 -12.86
C ARG A 164 13.83 -3.64 -11.74
N ARG A 165 13.19 -4.81 -11.90
CA ARG A 165 13.25 -5.91 -10.94
C ARG A 165 14.67 -6.48 -10.83
N ALA A 166 15.35 -6.67 -11.93
CA ALA A 166 16.73 -7.16 -11.94
C ALA A 166 17.74 -6.17 -11.31
N ALA A 167 17.44 -4.88 -11.39
CA ALA A 167 18.27 -3.81 -10.81
C ALA A 167 17.93 -3.48 -9.36
N TRP A 168 16.84 -4.04 -8.82
CA TRP A 168 16.41 -3.74 -7.45
C TRP A 168 17.40 -4.28 -6.42
N THR A 169 17.63 -3.49 -5.40
CA THR A 169 18.43 -3.89 -4.22
C THR A 169 17.65 -3.60 -2.95
N PRO A 170 17.75 -4.45 -1.91
CA PRO A 170 17.06 -4.23 -0.65
C PRO A 170 17.42 -2.87 -0.03
N PRO A 171 16.45 -2.14 0.53
CA PRO A 171 16.72 -0.92 1.25
C PRO A 171 17.53 -1.22 2.52
N LYS A 172 18.39 -0.27 2.93
CA LYS A 172 19.09 -0.36 4.21
C LYS A 172 18.12 -0.05 5.35
N LEU A 173 17.59 -1.08 5.97
CA LEU A 173 16.73 -0.94 7.14
C LEU A 173 17.58 -0.80 8.41
N VAL A 174 17.22 0.16 9.28
CA VAL A 174 17.89 0.39 10.55
C VAL A 174 16.97 -0.01 11.69
N ASN A 175 17.45 -0.87 12.57
CA ASN A 175 16.74 -1.21 13.80
C ASN A 175 17.15 -0.24 14.90
N LYS A 176 16.19 0.41 15.54
CA LYS A 176 16.39 1.33 16.67
C LYS A 176 16.27 0.60 18.01
N THR A 177 15.66 -0.57 18.02
CA THR A 177 15.43 -1.40 19.20
C THR A 177 15.65 -2.88 18.89
N PRO A 178 15.96 -3.72 19.90
CA PRO A 178 16.05 -5.18 19.70
C PRO A 178 14.71 -5.79 19.22
N TRP A 179 13.59 -5.19 19.59
CA TRP A 179 12.26 -5.64 19.21
C TRP A 179 11.99 -5.45 17.73
N GLU A 180 12.46 -4.36 17.14
CA GLU A 180 12.37 -4.14 15.67
C GLU A 180 13.16 -5.20 14.91
N GLU A 181 14.34 -5.57 15.39
CA GLU A 181 15.15 -6.63 14.79
C GLU A 181 14.45 -7.98 14.87
N ILE A 182 13.98 -8.37 16.06
CA ILE A 182 13.25 -9.62 16.27
C ILE A 182 12.00 -9.66 15.38
N TYR A 183 11.24 -8.56 15.32
CA TYR A 183 10.03 -8.47 14.54
C TYR A 183 10.32 -8.62 13.04
N ARG A 184 11.25 -7.85 12.49
CA ARG A 184 11.62 -7.92 11.06
C ARG A 184 12.11 -9.30 10.64
N ASN A 185 12.85 -9.98 11.51
CA ASN A 185 13.38 -11.32 11.24
C ASN A 185 12.33 -12.43 11.40
N SER A 186 11.15 -12.10 11.92
CA SER A 186 10.14 -13.10 12.27
C SER A 186 8.79 -12.88 11.60
N VAL A 187 8.52 -11.67 11.05
CA VAL A 187 7.21 -11.33 10.50
C VAL A 187 7.08 -11.79 9.05
N GLY A 188 5.95 -12.43 8.74
CA GLY A 188 5.55 -12.74 7.38
C GLY A 188 4.90 -11.55 6.67
N GLN A 189 4.50 -11.76 5.40
CA GLN A 189 3.88 -10.73 4.59
C GLN A 189 2.38 -10.57 4.88
N LEU A 190 1.84 -9.39 4.54
CA LEU A 190 0.42 -9.05 4.75
C LEU A 190 -0.54 -10.01 4.03
N GLY A 191 -0.17 -10.51 2.85
CA GLY A 191 -0.98 -11.48 2.11
C GLY A 191 -1.22 -12.80 2.83
N THR A 192 -0.36 -13.14 3.80
CA THR A 192 -0.49 -14.32 4.66
C THR A 192 -0.80 -13.95 6.12
N GLY A 193 -1.25 -12.70 6.35
CA GLY A 193 -1.71 -12.24 7.66
C GLY A 193 -0.66 -11.54 8.52
N ALA A 194 0.57 -11.32 8.03
CA ALA A 194 1.67 -10.70 8.78
C ALA A 194 1.90 -11.34 10.16
N CYS A 195 1.70 -12.66 10.25
CA CYS A 195 1.94 -13.42 11.47
C CYS A 195 3.45 -13.51 11.73
N LEU A 196 3.83 -13.65 13.00
CA LEU A 196 5.19 -14.04 13.34
C LEU A 196 5.40 -15.50 12.90
N GLU A 197 6.37 -15.75 12.03
CA GLU A 197 6.61 -17.10 11.49
C GLU A 197 6.80 -18.17 12.57
N PRO A 198 7.54 -17.92 13.68
CA PRO A 198 7.63 -18.86 14.76
C PRO A 198 6.25 -19.21 15.38
N ALA A 199 5.31 -18.23 15.41
CA ALA A 199 3.98 -18.46 15.95
C ALA A 199 3.12 -19.36 15.06
N THR A 200 3.34 -19.34 13.74
CA THR A 200 2.59 -20.19 12.79
C THR A 200 2.85 -21.68 13.03
N LEU A 201 4.03 -22.02 13.56
CA LEU A 201 4.38 -23.40 13.92
C LEU A 201 3.50 -23.93 15.08
N TYR A 202 2.82 -23.05 15.79
CA TYR A 202 2.00 -23.38 16.97
C TYR A 202 0.50 -23.24 16.72
N LEU A 203 0.07 -23.01 15.47
CA LEU A 203 -1.37 -22.85 15.14
C LEU A 203 -2.20 -24.05 15.62
N ASN A 204 -1.64 -25.26 15.56
CA ASN A 204 -2.30 -26.49 15.96
C ASN A 204 -1.73 -27.06 17.29
N ILE A 205 -1.16 -26.21 18.16
CA ILE A 205 -0.47 -26.70 19.36
C ILE A 205 -1.42 -27.46 20.29
N LEU A 206 -2.68 -27.01 20.41
CA LEU A 206 -3.70 -27.68 21.23
C LEU A 206 -4.04 -29.05 20.68
N GLU A 207 -4.05 -29.22 19.36
CA GLU A 207 -4.33 -30.50 18.71
C GLU A 207 -3.15 -31.47 18.80
N THR A 208 -1.90 -30.95 18.76
CA THR A 208 -0.69 -31.77 18.67
C THR A 208 0.03 -31.96 20.00
N ARG A 209 -0.07 -31.00 20.92
CA ARG A 209 0.72 -30.97 22.17
C ARG A 209 -0.14 -30.76 23.42
N GLY A 210 -1.46 -30.59 23.27
CA GLY A 210 -2.37 -30.31 24.38
C GLY A 210 -2.27 -28.87 24.90
N GLU A 211 -2.96 -28.59 25.99
CA GLU A 211 -2.98 -27.26 26.61
C GLU A 211 -1.59 -26.85 27.13
N SER A 212 -1.31 -25.53 27.06
CA SER A 212 -0.11 -24.99 27.66
C SER A 212 -0.10 -25.19 29.19
N ARG A 213 1.11 -25.30 29.76
CA ARG A 213 1.23 -25.40 31.24
C ARG A 213 0.68 -24.14 31.90
N HIS A 214 -0.15 -24.33 32.91
CA HIS A 214 -0.58 -23.25 33.77
C HIS A 214 0.49 -23.00 34.84
N ASN A 215 0.88 -21.75 35.01
CA ASN A 215 1.86 -21.30 36.00
C ASN A 215 1.15 -20.81 37.26
N HIS A 216 0.24 -21.63 37.85
CA HIS A 216 -0.45 -21.29 39.07
C HIS A 216 -0.11 -22.32 40.16
#